data_bf8a92960f4e433ca004776148b1d8d6
#
_entry.id   bf8a92960f4e433ca004776148b1d8d6
#
_cell.length_a   1.000
_cell.length_b   1.000
_cell.length_c   1.000
_cell.angle_alpha   90.00
_cell.angle_beta   90.00
_cell.angle_gamma   90.00
#
_symmetry.space_group_name_H-M   'P 1'
#
loop_
_entity.id
_entity.type
_entity.pdbx_description
1 polymer ?
#
loop_
_entity_poly.entity_id
_entity_poly.type
_entity_poly.pdbx_seq_one_letter_code
_entity_poly.pdbx_strand_id
1 'polypeptide(L)'
;MADRRQRLWRDWGWTDLVQLNVKLIGRLTDFGRGDGAMTLPDEVTINDVLSELGIVQEEVGPVSLNNSVVSRARWGGTTLQEGDHLTVMPPLKGG
;
A
#
# COMPACT_ATOMS: atom_id res chain seq x y z
N MET A 1 0.48 24.35 -13.31
CA MET A 1 1.16 23.37 -12.48
C MET A 1 0.56 21.99 -12.64
N ALA A 2 1.39 20.99 -12.77
CA ALA A 2 0.88 19.64 -13.01
C ALA A 2 0.27 19.07 -11.76
N ASP A 3 -0.89 18.46 -11.92
CA ASP A 3 -1.53 17.72 -10.86
C ASP A 3 -0.83 16.37 -10.74
N ARG A 4 -0.40 16.03 -9.54
CA ARG A 4 0.31 14.77 -9.31
C ARG A 4 -0.62 13.57 -9.30
N ARG A 5 -1.90 13.82 -9.16
CA ARG A 5 -2.88 12.75 -9.19
C ARG A 5 -3.29 12.46 -10.61
N GLN A 6 -3.53 11.19 -10.88
CA GLN A 6 -4.09 10.77 -12.13
C GLN A 6 -5.58 10.58 -11.96
N ARG A 7 -6.30 10.63 -13.08
CA ARG A 7 -7.75 10.46 -13.03
C ARG A 7 -8.17 9.35 -13.95
N LEU A 8 -9.18 8.63 -13.52
CA LEU A 8 -9.71 7.51 -14.26
C LEU A 8 -11.22 7.61 -14.31
N TRP A 9 -11.79 7.45 -15.50
CA TRP A 9 -13.23 7.40 -15.62
C TRP A 9 -13.76 6.07 -15.11
N ARG A 10 -14.80 6.14 -14.29
CA ARG A 10 -15.48 4.95 -13.80
C ARG A 10 -16.97 5.11 -14.02
N ASP A 11 -17.72 4.04 -13.75
CA ASP A 11 -19.16 4.05 -13.98
C ASP A 11 -19.86 5.15 -13.21
N TRP A 12 -19.33 5.55 -12.09
CA TRP A 12 -19.94 6.60 -11.26
C TRP A 12 -19.28 7.95 -11.44
N GLY A 13 -18.38 8.08 -12.39
CA GLY A 13 -17.71 9.34 -12.68
C GLY A 13 -16.21 9.24 -12.58
N TRP A 14 -15.55 10.39 -12.60
CA TRP A 14 -14.10 10.43 -12.51
C TRP A 14 -13.61 10.13 -11.11
N THR A 15 -12.60 9.34 -11.03
CA THR A 15 -11.96 8.99 -9.76
C THR A 15 -10.50 9.42 -9.81
N ASP A 16 -10.06 10.13 -8.78
CA ASP A 16 -8.65 10.48 -8.65
C ASP A 16 -7.86 9.25 -8.29
N LEU A 17 -6.65 9.18 -8.83
CA LEU A 17 -5.73 8.09 -8.52
C LEU A 17 -4.54 8.66 -7.75
N VAL A 18 -4.00 7.85 -6.85
CA VAL A 18 -2.79 8.22 -6.12
C VAL A 18 -1.70 7.23 -6.48
N GLN A 19 -0.49 7.73 -6.54
CA GLN A 19 0.67 6.90 -6.80
C GLN A 19 1.44 6.72 -5.50
N LEU A 20 1.67 5.47 -5.14
CA LEU A 20 2.34 5.11 -3.91
C LEU A 20 3.64 4.41 -4.23
N ASN A 21 4.59 4.48 -3.32
CA ASN A 21 5.83 3.72 -3.42
C ASN A 21 5.74 2.59 -2.42
N VAL A 22 5.67 1.35 -2.92
CA VAL A 22 5.49 0.19 -2.07
C VAL A 22 6.75 -0.65 -2.13
N LYS A 23 7.28 -0.97 -0.96
CA LYS A 23 8.47 -1.81 -0.84
C LYS A 23 8.11 -3.07 -0.08
N LEU A 24 8.40 -4.21 -0.68
CA LEU A 24 8.18 -5.51 -0.05
C LEU A 24 9.51 -6.08 0.36
N ILE A 25 9.58 -6.58 1.58
CA ILE A 25 10.83 -7.04 2.17
C ILE A 25 10.82 -8.58 2.24
N GLY A 26 11.99 -9.15 2.00
CA GLY A 26 12.16 -10.58 2.16
C GLY A 26 11.30 -11.38 1.21
N ARG A 27 10.72 -12.45 1.70
CA ARG A 27 9.92 -13.33 0.84
C ARG A 27 8.65 -12.69 0.33
N LEU A 28 8.28 -11.56 0.90
CA LEU A 28 7.08 -10.87 0.40
C LEU A 28 7.27 -10.32 -1.00
N THR A 29 8.50 -10.17 -1.45
CA THR A 29 8.75 -9.72 -2.82
C THR A 29 8.13 -10.65 -3.84
N ASP A 30 7.86 -11.89 -3.48
CA ASP A 30 7.23 -12.83 -4.39
C ASP A 30 5.76 -12.51 -4.66
N PHE A 31 5.14 -11.72 -3.82
CA PHE A 31 3.70 -11.46 -3.94
C PHE A 31 3.37 -10.36 -4.92
N GLY A 32 4.34 -9.63 -5.34
CA GLY A 32 4.04 -8.52 -6.23
C GLY A 32 5.20 -8.23 -7.12
N ARG A 33 5.34 -6.97 -7.44
CA ARG A 33 6.40 -6.51 -8.33
C ARG A 33 7.68 -6.20 -7.58
N GLY A 34 7.71 -6.55 -6.30
CA GLY A 34 8.79 -6.16 -5.45
C GLY A 34 8.65 -4.71 -5.07
N ASP A 35 9.73 -3.96 -5.19
CA ASP A 35 9.68 -2.53 -4.95
C ASP A 35 9.08 -1.84 -6.16
N GLY A 36 8.30 -0.81 -5.92
CA GLY A 36 7.87 -0.03 -7.05
C GLY A 36 6.64 0.80 -6.76
N ALA A 37 6.27 1.56 -7.77
CA ALA A 37 5.12 2.43 -7.69
C ALA A 37 3.86 1.66 -7.98
N MET A 38 2.83 1.95 -7.21
CA MET A 38 1.49 1.43 -7.45
C MET A 38 0.55 2.61 -7.59
N THR A 39 -0.36 2.51 -8.56
CA THR A 39 -1.36 3.54 -8.77
C THR A 39 -2.70 2.96 -8.38
N LEU A 40 -3.34 3.57 -7.40
CA LEU A 40 -4.59 3.05 -6.83
C LEU A 40 -5.59 4.19 -6.67
N PRO A 41 -6.88 3.85 -6.53
CA PRO A 41 -7.89 4.87 -6.31
C PRO A 41 -7.62 5.68 -5.05
N ASP A 42 -8.09 6.91 -5.06
CA ASP A 42 -8.00 7.78 -3.90
C ASP A 42 -8.67 7.12 -2.70
N GLU A 43 -8.24 7.49 -1.50
CA GLU A 43 -8.80 6.99 -0.24
C GLU A 43 -8.53 5.50 0.00
N VAL A 44 -7.52 4.96 -0.67
CA VAL A 44 -7.12 3.58 -0.42
C VAL A 44 -6.42 3.49 0.94
N THR A 45 -6.64 2.39 1.64
CA THR A 45 -6.02 2.15 2.94
C THR A 45 -4.89 1.14 2.80
N ILE A 46 -4.16 0.94 3.91
CA ILE A 46 -3.10 -0.08 3.92
C ILE A 46 -3.69 -1.45 3.65
N ASN A 47 -4.84 -1.77 4.23
CA ASN A 47 -5.49 -3.05 3.96
C ASN A 47 -5.82 -3.21 2.48
N ASP A 48 -6.24 -2.14 1.84
CA ASP A 48 -6.55 -2.20 0.42
C ASP A 48 -5.31 -2.52 -0.42
N VAL A 49 -4.18 -1.96 -0.05
CA VAL A 49 -2.93 -2.24 -0.77
C VAL A 49 -2.55 -3.71 -0.62
N LEU A 50 -2.65 -4.25 0.60
CA LEU A 50 -2.32 -5.64 0.83
C LEU A 50 -3.23 -6.57 0.04
N SER A 51 -4.51 -6.23 -0.01
CA SER A 51 -5.49 -6.98 -0.81
C SER A 51 -5.13 -6.95 -2.28
N GLU A 52 -4.76 -5.79 -2.77
CA GLU A 52 -4.42 -5.64 -4.18
C GLU A 52 -3.18 -6.46 -4.54
N LEU A 53 -2.25 -6.59 -3.60
CA LEU A 53 -1.05 -7.39 -3.81
C LEU A 53 -1.30 -8.87 -3.62
N GLY A 54 -2.44 -9.24 -3.07
CA GLY A 54 -2.76 -10.64 -2.80
C GLY A 54 -2.09 -11.19 -1.56
N ILE A 55 -1.64 -10.33 -0.66
CA ILE A 55 -0.94 -10.75 0.55
C ILE A 55 -1.95 -10.89 1.68
N VAL A 56 -2.03 -12.10 2.25
CA VAL A 56 -2.92 -12.32 3.39
C VAL A 56 -2.25 -11.77 4.65
N GLN A 57 -3.08 -11.36 5.60
CA GLN A 57 -2.57 -10.70 6.80
C GLN A 57 -1.62 -11.58 7.60
N GLU A 58 -1.80 -12.90 7.56
CA GLU A 58 -0.91 -13.80 8.26
C GLU A 58 0.51 -13.78 7.73
N GLU A 59 0.69 -13.30 6.51
CA GLU A 59 2.01 -13.21 5.90
C GLU A 59 2.67 -11.86 6.14
N VAL A 60 2.00 -10.95 6.82
CA VAL A 60 2.47 -9.59 7.00
C VAL A 60 2.89 -9.38 8.44
N GLY A 61 4.11 -8.91 8.62
CA GLY A 61 4.60 -8.48 9.92
C GLY A 61 4.41 -6.98 10.07
N PRO A 62 5.46 -6.26 10.45
CA PRO A 62 5.33 -4.82 10.60
C PRO A 62 5.10 -4.14 9.26
N VAL A 63 4.31 -3.09 9.30
CA VAL A 63 4.09 -2.21 8.14
C VAL A 63 4.51 -0.82 8.56
N SER A 64 5.30 -0.18 7.72
CA SER A 64 5.79 1.15 7.97
C SER A 64 5.27 2.10 6.90
N LEU A 65 4.77 3.25 7.31
CA LEU A 65 4.31 4.29 6.40
C LEU A 65 5.17 5.51 6.64
N ASN A 66 5.91 5.90 5.60
CA ASN A 66 6.82 7.05 5.67
C ASN A 66 7.74 6.94 6.88
N ASN A 67 8.29 5.73 7.10
CA ASN A 67 9.24 5.42 8.16
C ASN A 67 8.62 5.38 9.57
N SER A 68 7.30 5.32 9.65
CA SER A 68 6.63 5.18 10.94
C SER A 68 5.82 3.90 10.94
N VAL A 69 6.02 3.07 11.96
CA VAL A 69 5.30 1.80 12.04
C VAL A 69 3.82 2.06 12.33
N VAL A 70 2.96 1.39 11.59
CA VAL A 70 1.51 1.50 11.77
C VAL A 70 1.01 0.18 12.35
N SER A 71 0.32 0.25 13.48
CA SER A 71 -0.19 -0.96 14.11
C SER A 71 -1.26 -1.60 13.24
N ARG A 72 -1.35 -2.92 13.35
CA ARG A 72 -2.29 -3.69 12.54
C ARG A 72 -3.72 -3.19 12.70
N ALA A 73 -4.08 -2.80 13.90
CA ALA A 73 -5.44 -2.34 14.16
C ALA A 73 -5.78 -1.06 13.40
N ARG A 74 -4.78 -0.34 12.92
CA ARG A 74 -4.99 0.92 12.23
C ARG A 74 -4.91 0.80 10.72
N TRP A 75 -4.57 -0.38 10.21
CA TRP A 75 -4.37 -0.54 8.77
C TRP A 75 -5.63 -0.20 7.96
N GLY A 76 -6.79 -0.56 8.47
CA GLY A 76 -8.03 -0.27 7.77
C GLY A 76 -8.48 1.16 7.89
N GLY A 77 -7.91 1.91 8.84
CA GLY A 77 -8.29 3.30 9.05
C GLY A 77 -7.24 4.29 8.60
N THR A 78 -6.12 3.81 8.03
CA THR A 78 -5.04 4.70 7.59
C THR A 78 -5.13 4.89 6.09
N THR A 79 -5.59 6.06 5.68
CA THR A 79 -5.73 6.39 4.27
C THR A 79 -4.39 6.85 3.72
N LEU A 80 -4.04 6.31 2.55
CA LEU A 80 -2.77 6.63 1.91
C LEU A 80 -2.95 7.79 0.94
N GLN A 81 -1.87 8.54 0.74
CA GLN A 81 -1.91 9.73 -0.08
C GLN A 81 -0.82 9.67 -1.13
N GLU A 82 -0.94 10.58 -2.09
CA GLU A 82 0.03 10.68 -3.18
C GLU A 82 1.45 10.78 -2.65
N GLY A 83 2.30 9.90 -3.15
CA GLY A 83 3.71 9.94 -2.80
C GLY A 83 4.07 9.20 -1.52
N ASP A 84 3.11 8.60 -0.84
CA ASP A 84 3.41 7.87 0.38
C ASP A 84 4.34 6.69 0.11
N HIS A 85 5.19 6.41 1.08
CA HIS A 85 6.12 5.28 1.04
C HIS A 85 5.64 4.23 2.02
N LEU A 86 5.24 3.08 1.52
CA LEU A 86 4.75 1.99 2.33
C LEU A 86 5.73 0.83 2.27
N THR A 87 6.20 0.39 3.43
CA THR A 87 7.12 -0.74 3.53
C THR A 87 6.41 -1.87 4.25
N VAL A 88 6.35 -3.03 3.60
CA VAL A 88 5.69 -4.20 4.16
C VAL A 88 6.76 -5.25 4.43
N MET A 89 6.83 -5.71 5.68
CA MET A 89 7.84 -6.65 6.12
C MET A 89 7.20 -7.97 6.50
N PRO A 90 7.93 -9.09 6.34
CA PRO A 90 7.38 -10.38 6.75
C PRO A 90 7.34 -10.48 8.27
N PRO A 91 6.50 -11.38 8.80
CA PRO A 91 6.45 -11.54 10.25
C PRO A 91 7.77 -12.07 10.77
N LEU A 92 8.11 -11.62 11.97
CA LEU A 92 9.27 -12.16 12.66
C LEU A 92 8.89 -13.53 13.16
N LYS A 93 9.57 -14.53 12.66
CA LYS A 93 9.36 -15.88 13.16
C LYS A 93 10.24 -16.04 14.39
N GLY A 94 9.60 -16.04 15.51
CA GLY A 94 10.31 -16.28 16.74
C GLY A 94 10.93 -17.66 16.66
N GLY A 95 12.16 -17.70 16.84
CA GLY A 95 13.04 -18.86 16.82
C GLY A 95 12.42 -20.21 16.73
#